data_94d10c60a42ab8322e9c9d8a12a73f0d
#
_entry.id   94d10c60a42ab8322e9c9d8a12a73f0d
#
_cell.length_a   1.000
_cell.length_b   1.000
_cell.length_c   1.000
_cell.angle_alpha   90.00
_cell.angle_beta   90.00
_cell.angle_gamma   90.00
#
_symmetry.space_group_name_H-M   'P 1'
#
loop_
_entity.id
_entity.type
_entity.pdbx_description
1 polymer ?
#
loop_
_entity_poly.entity_id
_entity_poly.type
_entity_poly.pdbx_seq_one_letter_code
_entity_poly.pdbx_strand_id
1 'polypeptide(L)'
;MKAEIRARLFVWFQYALPHHGLSRLVLAATRVRTPWFRDLLIRGFLALFAVDMSEAAETDPYRYASFNAFFTRPLRTGARPIAPGAAELASPVDGRVSERGALEADSLLQAKGRSYSVIDLLAGQDWAARFLSGSFTTIYLAPFNYHRVHMPARGRLLDTVYVPGRLFSVNEATARHVPRLFARNERVLTLFEGEFGDFAVVLVGALNVGSMATVWAGDITPAARRMIAHIPAPDTLLDKGAELGRFNMGSTVILLIQPGHVRWRPSLAAGSAVRMGECLGELT
;
A
#
# COMPACT_ATOMS: atom_id res chain seq x y z
N MET A 1 -28.63 11.06 -1.66
CA MET A 1 -29.07 10.95 -0.27
C MET A 1 -28.91 9.52 0.29
N LYS A 2 -29.54 8.46 -0.25
CA LYS A 2 -29.43 7.08 0.31
C LYS A 2 -27.99 6.52 0.30
N ALA A 3 -27.18 6.78 -0.75
CA ALA A 3 -25.79 6.31 -0.81
C ALA A 3 -24.89 7.01 0.24
N GLU A 4 -25.09 8.28 0.46
CA GLU A 4 -24.35 9.06 1.47
C GLU A 4 -24.66 8.59 2.89
N ILE A 5 -25.94 8.29 3.19
CA ILE A 5 -26.34 7.76 4.49
C ILE A 5 -25.70 6.38 4.71
N ARG A 6 -25.71 5.51 3.71
CA ARG A 6 -25.06 4.18 3.77
C ARG A 6 -23.55 4.30 4.01
N ALA A 7 -22.88 5.23 3.33
CA ALA A 7 -21.45 5.48 3.53
C ALA A 7 -21.16 5.93 4.97
N ARG A 8 -21.93 6.85 5.51
CA ARG A 8 -21.78 7.31 6.92
C ARG A 8 -22.05 6.21 7.93
N LEU A 9 -23.10 5.41 7.73
CA LEU A 9 -23.40 4.27 8.60
C LEU A 9 -22.27 3.21 8.55
N PHE A 10 -21.76 2.92 7.36
CA PHE A 10 -20.61 2.03 7.18
C PHE A 10 -19.36 2.53 7.92
N VAL A 11 -19.07 3.83 7.83
CA VAL A 11 -17.95 4.43 8.55
C VAL A 11 -18.19 4.40 10.05
N TRP A 12 -19.39 4.76 10.51
CA TRP A 12 -19.73 4.74 11.94
C TRP A 12 -19.59 3.34 12.55
N PHE A 13 -20.05 2.32 11.82
CA PHE A 13 -19.90 0.92 12.23
C PHE A 13 -18.42 0.53 12.43
N GLN A 14 -17.53 1.00 11.57
CA GLN A 14 -16.09 0.73 11.70
C GLN A 14 -15.49 1.27 13.01
N TYR A 15 -16.00 2.39 13.55
CA TYR A 15 -15.49 2.90 14.83
C TYR A 15 -15.75 1.95 16.01
N ALA A 16 -16.81 1.14 15.94
CA ALA A 16 -17.18 0.17 16.96
C ALA A 16 -16.48 -1.19 16.83
N LEU A 17 -15.86 -1.49 15.67
CA LEU A 17 -15.24 -2.79 15.43
C LEU A 17 -13.92 -2.97 16.20
N PRO A 18 -13.65 -4.18 16.72
CA PRO A 18 -12.36 -4.55 17.28
C PRO A 18 -11.35 -4.89 16.15
N HIS A 19 -10.90 -3.87 15.42
CA HIS A 19 -10.14 -3.99 14.17
C HIS A 19 -8.98 -4.99 14.25
N HIS A 20 -8.13 -4.89 15.29
CA HIS A 20 -6.95 -5.77 15.42
C HIS A 20 -7.33 -7.22 15.71
N GLY A 21 -8.36 -7.44 16.53
CA GLY A 21 -8.86 -8.80 16.81
C GLY A 21 -9.39 -9.46 15.52
N LEU A 22 -10.23 -8.73 14.77
CA LEU A 22 -10.77 -9.20 13.51
C LEU A 22 -9.66 -9.47 12.49
N SER A 23 -8.72 -8.55 12.32
CA SER A 23 -7.62 -8.71 11.36
C SER A 23 -6.72 -9.91 11.69
N ARG A 24 -6.45 -10.17 12.99
CA ARG A 24 -5.70 -11.37 13.41
C ARG A 24 -6.45 -12.66 13.09
N LEU A 25 -7.76 -12.68 13.33
CA LEU A 25 -8.61 -13.82 13.00
C LEU A 25 -8.61 -14.09 11.50
N VAL A 26 -8.79 -13.05 10.68
CA VAL A 26 -8.74 -13.13 9.21
C VAL A 26 -7.37 -13.65 8.76
N LEU A 27 -6.27 -13.10 9.30
CA LEU A 27 -4.94 -13.56 8.96
C LEU A 27 -4.74 -15.05 9.30
N ALA A 28 -5.16 -15.49 10.48
CA ALA A 28 -5.09 -16.89 10.88
C ALA A 28 -5.90 -17.78 9.93
N ALA A 29 -7.13 -17.40 9.62
CA ALA A 29 -8.02 -18.15 8.71
C ALA A 29 -7.43 -18.23 7.30
N THR A 30 -6.90 -17.12 6.75
CA THR A 30 -6.35 -17.08 5.38
C THR A 30 -5.04 -17.88 5.25
N ARG A 31 -4.34 -18.18 6.33
CA ARG A 31 -3.12 -19.00 6.36
C ARG A 31 -3.37 -20.48 6.61
N VAL A 32 -4.61 -20.90 6.86
CA VAL A 32 -4.97 -22.31 6.98
C VAL A 32 -4.67 -23.03 5.67
N ARG A 33 -3.99 -24.20 5.78
CA ARG A 33 -3.56 -25.01 4.63
C ARG A 33 -4.48 -26.20 4.34
N THR A 34 -5.49 -26.43 5.17
CA THR A 34 -6.45 -27.54 4.99
C THR A 34 -7.19 -27.34 3.65
N PRO A 35 -7.09 -28.29 2.70
CA PRO A 35 -7.53 -28.08 1.32
C PRO A 35 -8.98 -27.60 1.18
N TRP A 36 -9.94 -28.31 1.82
CA TRP A 36 -11.35 -27.95 1.70
C TRP A 36 -11.65 -26.51 2.17
N PHE A 37 -11.01 -26.07 3.26
CA PHE A 37 -11.23 -24.73 3.83
C PHE A 37 -10.55 -23.66 2.97
N ARG A 38 -9.30 -23.90 2.54
CA ARG A 38 -8.59 -23.05 1.59
C ARG A 38 -9.41 -22.85 0.31
N ASP A 39 -9.90 -23.95 -0.28
CA ASP A 39 -10.63 -23.92 -1.54
C ASP A 39 -11.99 -23.21 -1.39
N LEU A 40 -12.64 -23.35 -0.23
CA LEU A 40 -13.84 -22.60 0.11
C LEU A 40 -13.58 -21.09 0.10
N LEU A 41 -12.49 -20.64 0.75
CA LEU A 41 -12.12 -19.22 0.77
C LEU A 41 -11.78 -18.70 -0.62
N ILE A 42 -10.99 -19.45 -1.40
CA ILE A 42 -10.60 -19.06 -2.77
C ILE A 42 -11.83 -19.00 -3.68
N ARG A 43 -12.69 -19.99 -3.63
CA ARG A 43 -13.94 -20.02 -4.42
C ARG A 43 -14.85 -18.85 -4.08
N GLY A 44 -15.03 -18.58 -2.78
CA GLY A 44 -15.84 -17.44 -2.34
C GLY A 44 -15.26 -16.10 -2.80
N PHE A 45 -13.95 -15.96 -2.77
CA PHE A 45 -13.28 -14.75 -3.24
C PHE A 45 -13.41 -14.56 -4.76
N LEU A 46 -13.20 -15.62 -5.55
CA LEU A 46 -13.34 -15.59 -7.01
C LEU A 46 -14.78 -15.36 -7.47
N ALA A 47 -15.78 -15.75 -6.67
CA ALA A 47 -17.19 -15.44 -6.94
C ALA A 47 -17.52 -13.96 -6.73
N LEU A 48 -16.78 -13.26 -5.86
CA LEU A 48 -16.99 -11.84 -5.55
C LEU A 48 -16.12 -10.89 -6.37
N PHE A 49 -14.94 -11.35 -6.80
CA PHE A 49 -13.93 -10.51 -7.45
C PHE A 49 -13.39 -11.18 -8.71
N ALA A 50 -13.37 -10.44 -9.81
CA ALA A 50 -12.74 -10.86 -11.06
C ALA A 50 -11.20 -10.77 -10.95
N VAL A 51 -10.54 -11.88 -10.65
CA VAL A 51 -9.08 -11.98 -10.56
C VAL A 51 -8.54 -12.57 -11.85
N ASP A 52 -7.63 -11.85 -12.51
CA ASP A 52 -6.93 -12.38 -13.67
C ASP A 52 -5.80 -13.33 -13.23
N MET A 53 -6.05 -14.62 -13.36
CA MET A 53 -5.08 -15.66 -13.03
C MET A 53 -4.09 -15.95 -14.18
N SER A 54 -4.33 -15.45 -15.40
CA SER A 54 -3.43 -15.65 -16.54
C SER A 54 -2.08 -14.95 -16.36
N GLU A 55 -2.04 -13.91 -15.53
CA GLU A 55 -0.82 -13.16 -15.20
C GLU A 55 -0.04 -13.78 -14.02
N ALA A 56 -0.64 -14.70 -13.27
CA ALA A 56 -0.01 -15.34 -12.12
C ALA A 56 1.06 -16.36 -12.55
N ALA A 57 2.08 -16.56 -11.71
CA ALA A 57 3.10 -17.57 -11.91
C ALA A 57 2.53 -19.01 -11.83
N GLU A 58 1.52 -19.22 -10.95
CA GLU A 58 0.68 -20.42 -10.91
C GLU A 58 -0.74 -19.99 -11.29
N THR A 59 -1.24 -20.52 -12.39
CA THR A 59 -2.55 -20.13 -12.94
C THR A 59 -3.74 -20.85 -12.32
N ASP A 60 -3.50 -22.03 -11.73
CA ASP A 60 -4.54 -22.75 -10.99
C ASP A 60 -4.65 -22.19 -9.55
N PRO A 61 -5.74 -21.50 -9.19
CA PRO A 61 -5.91 -20.88 -7.87
C PRO A 61 -5.90 -21.92 -6.73
N TYR A 62 -6.23 -23.18 -7.00
CA TYR A 62 -6.29 -24.23 -5.99
C TYR A 62 -4.96 -24.94 -5.73
N ARG A 63 -3.89 -24.60 -6.47
CA ARG A 63 -2.53 -25.08 -6.21
C ARG A 63 -1.75 -24.27 -5.18
N TYR A 64 -2.24 -23.12 -4.76
CA TYR A 64 -1.62 -22.34 -3.69
C TYR A 64 -1.80 -23.02 -2.34
N ALA A 65 -0.77 -22.96 -1.48
CA ALA A 65 -0.76 -23.64 -0.19
C ALA A 65 -1.83 -23.12 0.80
N SER A 66 -2.29 -21.87 0.63
CA SER A 66 -3.30 -21.22 1.47
C SER A 66 -4.00 -20.11 0.68
N PHE A 67 -5.11 -19.58 1.20
CA PHE A 67 -5.73 -18.39 0.62
C PHE A 67 -4.77 -17.19 0.61
N ASN A 68 -3.98 -17.01 1.68
CA ASN A 68 -2.99 -15.92 1.73
C ASN A 68 -1.93 -16.08 0.63
N ALA A 69 -1.44 -17.28 0.36
CA ALA A 69 -0.50 -17.54 -0.74
C ALA A 69 -1.10 -17.21 -2.11
N PHE A 70 -2.39 -17.54 -2.33
CA PHE A 70 -3.15 -17.16 -3.54
C PHE A 70 -3.30 -15.63 -3.62
N PHE A 71 -3.66 -14.96 -2.54
CA PHE A 71 -3.87 -13.52 -2.51
C PHE A 71 -2.58 -12.74 -2.79
N THR A 72 -1.46 -13.20 -2.23
CA THR A 72 -0.11 -12.62 -2.43
C THR A 72 0.66 -13.30 -3.58
N ARG A 73 -0.05 -13.91 -4.52
CA ARG A 73 0.51 -14.66 -5.63
C ARG A 73 1.60 -13.89 -6.36
N PRO A 74 2.72 -14.53 -6.73
CA PRO A 74 3.68 -13.91 -7.64
C PRO A 74 3.09 -13.85 -9.06
N LEU A 75 3.52 -12.86 -9.83
CA LEU A 75 3.23 -12.80 -11.25
C LEU A 75 4.27 -13.58 -12.05
N ARG A 76 3.88 -14.05 -13.23
CA ARG A 76 4.82 -14.64 -14.18
C ARG A 76 5.81 -13.60 -14.69
N THR A 77 7.00 -14.03 -15.03
CA THR A 77 8.03 -13.15 -15.62
C THR A 77 7.48 -12.42 -16.84
N GLY A 78 7.71 -11.10 -16.88
CA GLY A 78 7.25 -10.23 -17.97
C GLY A 78 5.77 -9.80 -17.90
N ALA A 79 4.98 -10.26 -16.92
CA ALA A 79 3.59 -9.82 -16.77
C ALA A 79 3.46 -8.31 -16.41
N ARG A 80 4.50 -7.73 -15.87
CA ARG A 80 4.62 -6.29 -15.56
C ARG A 80 5.94 -5.76 -16.11
N PRO A 81 5.95 -5.18 -17.31
CA PRO A 81 7.11 -4.45 -17.80
C PRO A 81 7.43 -3.27 -16.87
N ILE A 82 8.69 -3.14 -16.53
CA ILE A 82 9.15 -2.02 -15.68
C ILE A 82 9.56 -0.87 -16.60
N ALA A 83 9.14 0.35 -16.29
CA ALA A 83 9.55 1.57 -16.98
C ALA A 83 11.07 1.61 -17.18
N PRO A 84 11.57 1.61 -18.43
CA PRO A 84 12.97 1.29 -18.73
C PRO A 84 13.96 2.42 -18.42
N GLY A 85 13.54 3.69 -18.51
CA GLY A 85 14.41 4.85 -18.30
C GLY A 85 14.88 4.96 -16.84
N ALA A 86 16.17 5.22 -16.60
CA ALA A 86 16.72 5.33 -15.24
C ALA A 86 15.95 6.39 -14.41
N ALA A 87 15.61 7.52 -15.02
CA ALA A 87 14.86 8.60 -14.40
C ALA A 87 13.33 8.36 -14.36
N GLU A 88 12.80 7.31 -15.01
CA GLU A 88 11.37 7.03 -14.94
C GLU A 88 10.97 6.46 -13.58
N LEU A 89 10.00 7.09 -12.94
CA LEU A 89 9.42 6.65 -11.68
C LEU A 89 8.34 5.60 -11.96
N ALA A 90 8.58 4.37 -11.55
CA ALA A 90 7.66 3.27 -11.76
C ALA A 90 6.55 3.22 -10.70
N SER A 91 5.36 2.76 -11.07
CA SER A 91 4.31 2.45 -10.10
C SER A 91 4.75 1.31 -9.17
N PRO A 92 4.71 1.49 -7.86
CA PRO A 92 5.08 0.43 -6.92
C PRO A 92 4.06 -0.71 -6.85
N VAL A 93 2.83 -0.51 -7.34
CA VAL A 93 1.71 -1.45 -7.19
C VAL A 93 0.75 -1.39 -8.37
N ASP A 94 -0.07 -2.44 -8.51
CA ASP A 94 -1.32 -2.38 -9.26
C ASP A 94 -2.36 -1.64 -8.42
N GLY A 95 -3.13 -0.75 -9.02
CA GLY A 95 -4.18 -0.07 -8.28
C GLY A 95 -4.84 1.08 -9.02
N ARG A 96 -5.46 1.93 -8.25
CA ARG A 96 -6.08 3.17 -8.73
C ARG A 96 -5.49 4.36 -7.97
N VAL A 97 -5.01 5.35 -8.68
CA VAL A 97 -4.57 6.62 -8.08
C VAL A 97 -5.76 7.27 -7.39
N SER A 98 -5.69 7.39 -6.08
CA SER A 98 -6.71 8.13 -5.32
C SER A 98 -6.47 9.63 -5.42
N GLU A 99 -5.24 10.04 -5.18
CA GLU A 99 -4.81 11.44 -5.26
C GLU A 99 -3.31 11.51 -5.64
N ARG A 100 -2.92 12.62 -6.25
CA ARG A 100 -1.51 12.94 -6.50
C ARG A 100 -1.31 14.45 -6.57
N GLY A 101 -0.11 14.92 -6.32
CA GLY A 101 0.21 16.34 -6.46
C GLY A 101 1.48 16.76 -5.75
N ALA A 102 1.67 18.08 -5.67
CA ALA A 102 2.61 18.69 -4.76
C ALA A 102 2.00 18.79 -3.36
N LEU A 103 2.83 18.74 -2.33
CA LEU A 103 2.42 19.09 -0.97
C LEU A 103 2.34 20.60 -0.85
N GLU A 104 1.22 21.11 -0.35
CA GLU A 104 1.12 22.50 0.03
C GLU A 104 1.72 22.68 1.43
N ALA A 105 2.99 23.04 1.49
CA ALA A 105 3.85 23.03 2.68
C ALA A 105 3.98 21.59 3.25
N ASP A 106 3.19 21.23 4.26
CA ASP A 106 3.18 19.89 4.86
C ASP A 106 1.88 19.10 4.53
N SER A 107 1.00 19.63 3.69
CA SER A 107 -0.36 19.13 3.51
C SER A 107 -0.51 18.24 2.27
N LEU A 108 -0.95 16.99 2.48
CA LEU A 108 -1.39 16.07 1.43
C LEU A 108 -2.90 16.08 1.29
N LEU A 109 -3.38 16.07 0.05
CA LEU A 109 -4.80 15.83 -0.24
C LEU A 109 -5.14 14.34 0.02
N GLN A 110 -6.12 14.08 0.88
CA GLN A 110 -6.64 12.73 1.15
C GLN A 110 -7.76 12.35 0.20
N ALA A 111 -8.68 13.29 -0.01
CA ALA A 111 -9.84 13.22 -0.88
C ALA A 111 -10.39 14.64 -1.05
N LYS A 112 -11.28 14.88 -1.99
CA LYS A 112 -11.87 16.20 -2.27
C LYS A 112 -12.29 16.92 -0.96
N GLY A 113 -11.67 18.06 -0.69
CA GLY A 113 -11.94 18.91 0.49
C GLY A 113 -11.37 18.40 1.82
N ARG A 114 -10.49 17.42 1.82
CA ARG A 114 -9.80 16.92 3.02
C ARG A 114 -8.31 16.76 2.77
N SER A 115 -7.52 17.26 3.67
CA SER A 115 -6.06 17.09 3.69
C SER A 115 -5.59 16.63 5.06
N TYR A 116 -4.32 16.26 5.17
CA TYR A 116 -3.64 15.88 6.39
C TYR A 116 -2.14 16.12 6.26
N SER A 117 -1.46 16.25 7.39
CA SER A 117 -0.03 16.59 7.44
C SER A 117 0.86 15.40 7.02
N VAL A 118 1.93 15.67 6.26
CA VAL A 118 2.99 14.70 5.97
C VAL A 118 3.73 14.33 7.25
N ILE A 119 3.91 15.27 8.17
CA ILE A 119 4.51 15.01 9.49
C ILE A 119 3.67 14.00 10.27
N ASP A 120 2.35 14.16 10.28
CA ASP A 120 1.44 13.18 10.90
C ASP A 120 1.49 11.82 10.20
N LEU A 121 1.52 11.79 8.87
CA LEU A 121 1.67 10.56 8.10
C LEU A 121 2.95 9.81 8.48
N LEU A 122 4.04 10.54 8.60
CA LEU A 122 5.37 10.01 8.93
C LEU A 122 5.61 9.91 10.45
N ALA A 123 4.56 10.12 11.26
CA ALA A 123 4.58 9.97 12.71
C ALA A 123 5.67 10.79 13.41
N GLY A 124 5.97 11.99 12.89
CA GLY A 124 6.95 12.90 13.46
C GLY A 124 8.40 12.43 13.37
N GLN A 125 8.73 11.54 12.42
CA GLN A 125 10.12 11.14 12.21
C GLN A 125 10.98 12.35 11.82
N ASP A 126 12.21 12.42 12.29
CA ASP A 126 13.14 13.53 12.02
C ASP A 126 13.36 13.79 10.53
N TRP A 127 13.34 12.71 9.73
CA TRP A 127 13.46 12.78 8.28
C TRP A 127 12.19 13.24 7.56
N ALA A 128 11.05 13.37 8.25
CA ALA A 128 9.79 13.81 7.63
C ALA A 128 9.91 15.22 7.01
N ALA A 129 10.76 16.07 7.58
CA ALA A 129 11.03 17.42 7.05
C ALA A 129 11.60 17.41 5.62
N ARG A 130 12.23 16.32 5.17
CA ARG A 130 12.76 16.17 3.80
C ARG A 130 11.66 16.22 2.73
N PHE A 131 10.42 15.93 3.10
CA PHE A 131 9.27 15.86 2.19
C PHE A 131 8.36 17.09 2.22
N LEU A 132 8.67 18.10 3.06
CA LEU A 132 7.93 19.36 3.05
C LEU A 132 8.02 20.01 1.66
N SER A 133 6.89 20.49 1.14
CA SER A 133 6.78 21.01 -0.24
C SER A 133 7.18 20.02 -1.34
N GLY A 134 7.28 18.73 -1.02
CA GLY A 134 7.57 17.67 -1.97
C GLY A 134 6.35 17.28 -2.82
N SER A 135 6.41 16.07 -3.35
CA SER A 135 5.34 15.52 -4.18
C SER A 135 4.88 14.18 -3.65
N PHE A 136 3.62 13.83 -3.93
CA PHE A 136 3.05 12.56 -3.48
C PHE A 136 2.14 11.92 -4.52
N THR A 137 1.96 10.61 -4.41
CA THR A 137 0.83 9.88 -5.00
C THR A 137 0.31 8.84 -4.01
N THR A 138 -1.01 8.73 -3.92
CA THR A 138 -1.72 7.74 -3.11
C THR A 138 -2.39 6.75 -4.06
N ILE A 139 -2.06 5.47 -3.96
CA ILE A 139 -2.56 4.41 -4.83
C ILE A 139 -3.32 3.39 -3.97
N TYR A 140 -4.58 3.23 -4.25
CA TYR A 140 -5.47 2.25 -3.62
C TYR A 140 -5.40 0.91 -4.34
N LEU A 141 -5.19 -0.18 -3.61
CA LEU A 141 -5.23 -1.54 -4.11
C LEU A 141 -6.60 -2.17 -3.78
N ALA A 142 -7.39 -2.43 -4.81
CA ALA A 142 -8.63 -3.19 -4.66
C ALA A 142 -8.33 -4.68 -4.39
N PRO A 143 -9.24 -5.46 -3.78
CA PRO A 143 -8.98 -6.84 -3.40
C PRO A 143 -8.52 -7.75 -4.56
N PHE A 144 -8.95 -7.48 -5.78
CA PHE A 144 -8.59 -8.26 -6.98
C PHE A 144 -7.22 -7.91 -7.57
N ASN A 145 -6.61 -6.79 -7.16
CA ASN A 145 -5.32 -6.36 -7.66
C ASN A 145 -4.18 -7.30 -7.20
N TYR A 146 -3.02 -7.11 -7.78
CA TYR A 146 -1.76 -7.68 -7.31
C TYR A 146 -1.31 -6.98 -6.01
N HIS A 147 -0.95 -7.75 -4.97
CA HIS A 147 -0.73 -7.20 -3.62
C HIS A 147 0.73 -7.23 -3.14
N ARG A 148 1.68 -7.45 -4.02
CA ARG A 148 3.09 -7.16 -3.72
C ARG A 148 3.42 -5.73 -4.10
N VAL A 149 4.32 -5.15 -3.34
CA VAL A 149 4.79 -3.77 -3.49
C VAL A 149 6.21 -3.82 -4.02
N HIS A 150 6.52 -3.01 -5.01
CA HIS A 150 7.80 -3.00 -5.69
C HIS A 150 8.47 -1.63 -5.60
N MET A 151 9.77 -1.59 -5.81
CA MET A 151 10.55 -0.37 -5.79
C MET A 151 10.19 0.54 -6.97
N PRO A 152 9.81 1.79 -6.71
CA PRO A 152 9.49 2.76 -7.77
C PRO A 152 10.74 3.29 -8.49
N ALA A 153 11.87 3.29 -7.82
CA ALA A 153 13.19 3.66 -8.30
C ALA A 153 14.24 2.81 -7.58
N ARG A 154 15.47 2.80 -8.06
CA ARG A 154 16.59 2.20 -7.32
C ARG A 154 16.85 3.01 -6.06
N GLY A 155 17.05 2.34 -4.91
CA GLY A 155 17.31 3.04 -3.65
C GLY A 155 17.92 2.15 -2.58
N ARG A 156 18.73 2.79 -1.72
CA ARG A 156 19.27 2.21 -0.49
C ARG A 156 18.31 2.48 0.65
N LEU A 157 17.92 1.45 1.37
CA LEU A 157 17.07 1.58 2.55
C LEU A 157 17.83 2.32 3.66
N LEU A 158 17.25 3.42 4.12
CA LEU A 158 17.77 4.21 5.24
C LEU A 158 17.05 3.90 6.55
N ASP A 159 15.73 3.71 6.50
CA ASP A 159 14.93 3.48 7.70
C ASP A 159 13.65 2.67 7.39
N THR A 160 13.23 1.91 8.37
CA THR A 160 11.92 1.21 8.38
C THR A 160 11.26 1.43 9.72
N VAL A 161 10.10 2.07 9.71
CA VAL A 161 9.37 2.42 10.95
C VAL A 161 7.98 1.80 10.94
N TYR A 162 7.70 1.01 11.96
CA TYR A 162 6.34 0.59 12.26
C TYR A 162 5.62 1.65 13.07
N VAL A 163 4.45 2.06 12.62
CA VAL A 163 3.58 3.02 13.30
C VAL A 163 2.25 2.34 13.64
N PRO A 164 1.95 2.14 14.94
CA PRO A 164 0.68 1.57 15.35
C PRO A 164 -0.47 2.53 15.03
N GLY A 165 -1.66 1.96 14.78
CA GLY A 165 -2.82 2.76 14.45
C GLY A 165 -4.11 1.95 14.43
N ARG A 166 -5.17 2.54 13.90
CA ARG A 166 -6.43 1.86 13.58
C ARG A 166 -6.31 1.09 12.27
N LEU A 167 -7.33 0.33 11.93
CA LEU A 167 -7.45 -0.38 10.65
C LEU A 167 -8.81 -0.05 10.03
N PHE A 168 -9.04 1.23 9.74
CA PHE A 168 -10.20 1.62 8.94
C PHE A 168 -10.04 1.11 7.50
N SER A 169 -11.13 0.74 6.86
CA SER A 169 -11.14 0.54 5.40
C SER A 169 -10.56 1.78 4.69
N VAL A 170 -9.83 1.58 3.60
CA VAL A 170 -9.20 2.68 2.84
C VAL A 170 -9.89 2.93 1.49
N ASN A 171 -11.13 2.45 1.33
CA ASN A 171 -11.93 2.73 0.15
C ASN A 171 -12.37 4.21 0.10
N GLU A 172 -12.86 4.62 -1.06
CA GLU A 172 -13.26 6.01 -1.34
C GLU A 172 -14.29 6.55 -0.32
N ALA A 173 -15.27 5.72 0.08
CA ALA A 173 -16.28 6.14 1.06
C ALA A 173 -15.65 6.48 2.41
N THR A 174 -14.72 5.67 2.89
CA THR A 174 -14.02 5.93 4.15
C THR A 174 -13.06 7.13 4.02
N ALA A 175 -12.33 7.23 2.90
CA ALA A 175 -11.43 8.35 2.64
C ALA A 175 -12.17 9.70 2.63
N ARG A 176 -13.42 9.73 2.19
CA ARG A 176 -14.25 10.94 2.22
C ARG A 176 -14.78 11.30 3.62
N HIS A 177 -14.93 10.33 4.53
CA HIS A 177 -15.65 10.55 5.79
C HIS A 177 -14.76 10.50 7.03
N VAL A 178 -13.65 9.75 7.01
CA VAL A 178 -12.72 9.66 8.13
C VAL A 178 -11.61 10.71 7.97
N PRO A 179 -11.53 11.72 8.84
CA PRO A 179 -10.45 12.71 8.76
C PRO A 179 -9.12 12.07 9.11
N ARG A 180 -8.05 12.46 8.39
CA ARG A 180 -6.68 11.98 8.60
C ARG A 180 -6.56 10.45 8.52
N LEU A 181 -7.35 9.81 7.64
CA LEU A 181 -7.50 8.36 7.53
C LEU A 181 -6.15 7.63 7.50
N PHE A 182 -5.28 8.03 6.58
CA PHE A 182 -4.00 7.35 6.35
C PHE A 182 -3.00 7.57 7.50
N ALA A 183 -3.02 8.74 8.15
CA ALA A 183 -2.20 9.01 9.33
C ALA A 183 -2.74 8.32 10.61
N ARG A 184 -4.00 7.91 10.62
CA ARG A 184 -4.63 7.18 11.75
C ARG A 184 -4.49 5.67 11.64
N ASN A 185 -4.34 5.14 10.43
CA ASN A 185 -4.20 3.71 10.24
C ASN A 185 -2.79 3.22 10.58
N GLU A 186 -2.74 1.97 11.05
CA GLU A 186 -1.49 1.22 11.20
C GLU A 186 -0.74 1.23 9.87
N ARG A 187 0.57 1.51 9.91
CA ARG A 187 1.37 1.65 8.69
C ARG A 187 2.84 1.32 8.91
N VAL A 188 3.50 0.99 7.81
CA VAL A 188 4.94 0.81 7.76
C VAL A 188 5.51 1.89 6.86
N LEU A 189 6.45 2.67 7.39
CA LEU A 189 7.18 3.71 6.67
C LEU A 189 8.51 3.13 6.23
N THR A 190 8.89 3.35 4.98
CA THR A 190 10.22 2.99 4.48
C THR A 190 10.83 4.20 3.80
N LEU A 191 12.03 4.59 4.24
CA LEU A 191 12.81 5.69 3.66
C LEU A 191 13.94 5.12 2.83
N PHE A 192 14.11 5.63 1.63
CA PHE A 192 15.18 5.26 0.72
C PHE A 192 15.98 6.48 0.26
N GLU A 193 17.28 6.32 0.16
CA GLU A 193 18.18 7.20 -0.58
C GLU A 193 18.24 6.72 -2.03
N GLY A 194 17.85 7.56 -2.97
CA GLY A 194 17.88 7.31 -4.40
C GLY A 194 18.87 8.22 -5.13
N GLU A 195 19.16 7.89 -6.39
CA GLU A 195 20.04 8.70 -7.25
C GLU A 195 19.47 10.11 -7.48
N PHE A 196 18.15 10.26 -7.49
CA PHE A 196 17.43 11.51 -7.72
C PHE A 196 16.84 12.09 -6.42
N GLY A 197 17.50 11.88 -5.28
CA GLY A 197 17.04 12.30 -3.98
C GLY A 197 16.28 11.22 -3.21
N ASP A 198 15.91 11.55 -1.97
CA ASP A 198 15.23 10.62 -1.08
C ASP A 198 13.76 10.46 -1.46
N PHE A 199 13.24 9.26 -1.26
CA PHE A 199 11.83 8.97 -1.39
C PHE A 199 11.36 8.04 -0.26
N ALA A 200 10.07 8.12 0.04
CA ALA A 200 9.48 7.22 1.02
C ALA A 200 8.30 6.44 0.41
N VAL A 201 8.24 5.15 0.74
CA VAL A 201 7.10 4.29 0.42
C VAL A 201 6.38 3.94 1.72
N VAL A 202 5.14 4.42 1.85
CA VAL A 202 4.31 4.19 3.05
C VAL A 202 3.29 3.12 2.73
N LEU A 203 3.39 1.99 3.42
CA LEU A 203 2.42 0.91 3.35
C LEU A 203 1.35 1.16 4.42
N VAL A 204 0.12 1.47 4.02
CA VAL A 204 -0.98 1.75 4.95
C VAL A 204 -1.88 0.55 5.07
N GLY A 205 -1.98 0.01 6.27
CA GLY A 205 -2.89 -1.08 6.61
C GLY A 205 -4.36 -0.64 6.62
N ALA A 206 -5.26 -1.61 6.43
CA ALA A 206 -6.69 -1.38 6.44
C ALA A 206 -7.44 -2.53 7.11
N LEU A 207 -8.76 -2.42 7.25
CA LEU A 207 -9.60 -3.49 7.77
C LEU A 207 -9.42 -4.76 6.94
N ASN A 208 -9.24 -5.88 7.60
CA ASN A 208 -8.96 -7.19 7.03
C ASN A 208 -7.61 -7.33 6.30
N VAL A 209 -6.70 -6.35 6.38
CA VAL A 209 -5.35 -6.43 5.74
C VAL A 209 -4.52 -7.57 6.30
N GLY A 210 -4.80 -7.99 7.52
CA GLY A 210 -4.15 -9.12 8.15
C GLY A 210 -2.69 -8.85 8.52
N SER A 211 -1.84 -8.46 7.58
CA SER A 211 -0.41 -8.21 7.81
C SER A 211 0.22 -7.40 6.68
N MET A 212 1.25 -6.64 7.03
CA MET A 212 2.21 -6.02 6.12
C MET A 212 3.57 -6.67 6.33
N ALA A 213 4.25 -6.98 5.23
CA ALA A 213 5.57 -7.59 5.26
C ALA A 213 6.54 -6.86 4.33
N THR A 214 7.82 -6.85 4.68
CA THR A 214 8.91 -6.40 3.81
C THR A 214 9.86 -7.56 3.50
N VAL A 215 10.63 -7.45 2.41
CA VAL A 215 11.55 -8.52 2.02
C VAL A 215 12.71 -8.70 3.00
N TRP A 216 13.06 -7.66 3.78
CA TRP A 216 14.16 -7.70 4.75
C TRP A 216 13.73 -8.07 6.18
N ALA A 217 12.46 -7.86 6.55
CA ALA A 217 11.99 -8.10 7.92
C ALA A 217 10.87 -9.14 8.02
N GLY A 218 10.37 -9.65 6.89
CA GLY A 218 9.20 -10.53 6.90
C GLY A 218 7.94 -9.83 7.39
N ASP A 219 7.07 -10.54 8.10
CA ASP A 219 5.82 -9.98 8.65
C ASP A 219 6.12 -8.96 9.76
N ILE A 220 5.80 -7.70 9.53
CA ILE A 220 5.94 -6.60 10.50
C ILE A 220 4.68 -6.48 11.35
N THR A 221 3.51 -6.69 10.76
CA THR A 221 2.23 -6.65 11.45
C THR A 221 1.48 -7.99 11.29
N PRO A 222 0.57 -8.38 12.18
CA PRO A 222 0.14 -7.66 13.37
C PRO A 222 1.22 -7.66 14.45
N ALA A 223 1.68 -6.48 14.82
CA ALA A 223 2.67 -6.36 15.88
C ALA A 223 2.00 -6.44 17.25
N ALA A 224 2.67 -7.06 18.22
CA ALA A 224 2.31 -6.93 19.62
C ALA A 224 2.63 -5.52 20.16
N ARG A 225 3.35 -4.73 19.39
CA ARG A 225 3.85 -3.41 19.74
C ARG A 225 2.73 -2.38 19.66
N ARG A 226 2.58 -1.58 20.73
CA ARG A 226 1.64 -0.45 20.81
C ARG A 226 2.34 0.90 20.64
N MET A 227 3.63 0.89 20.36
CA MET A 227 4.49 2.06 20.20
C MET A 227 5.15 2.04 18.83
N ILE A 228 5.51 3.23 18.34
CA ILE A 228 6.36 3.39 17.16
C ILE A 228 7.66 2.61 17.38
N ALA A 229 8.09 1.89 16.37
CA ALA A 229 9.31 1.09 16.46
C ALA A 229 10.08 1.10 15.14
N HIS A 230 11.37 1.40 15.22
CA HIS A 230 12.29 1.17 14.13
C HIS A 230 12.53 -0.33 13.96
N ILE A 231 12.49 -0.78 12.73
CA ILE A 231 12.71 -2.17 12.36
C ILE A 231 14.10 -2.29 11.79
N PRO A 232 15.01 -3.01 12.45
CA PRO A 232 16.36 -3.21 11.93
C PRO A 232 16.34 -3.84 10.55
N ALA A 233 17.18 -3.34 9.67
CA ALA A 233 17.39 -3.91 8.35
C ALA A 233 18.90 -4.04 8.09
N PRO A 234 19.35 -5.07 7.35
CA PRO A 234 20.70 -5.10 6.82
C PRO A 234 20.90 -3.94 5.83
N ASP A 235 22.14 -3.69 5.44
CA ASP A 235 22.42 -2.79 4.32
C ASP A 235 21.71 -3.30 3.06
N THR A 236 20.61 -2.65 2.71
CA THR A 236 19.67 -3.13 1.70
C THR A 236 19.62 -2.13 0.55
N LEU A 237 20.15 -2.53 -0.60
CA LEU A 237 20.00 -1.83 -1.86
C LEU A 237 19.02 -2.61 -2.74
N LEU A 238 17.97 -1.96 -3.21
CA LEU A 238 16.97 -2.55 -4.08
C LEU A 238 16.93 -1.83 -5.43
N ASP A 239 16.93 -2.60 -6.50
CA ASP A 239 16.77 -2.06 -7.85
C ASP A 239 15.31 -1.70 -8.14
N LYS A 240 15.09 -0.78 -9.09
CA LYS A 240 13.76 -0.44 -9.58
C LYS A 240 13.01 -1.69 -10.06
N GLY A 241 11.76 -1.87 -9.60
CA GLY A 241 10.95 -3.05 -9.88
C GLY A 241 11.21 -4.25 -8.98
N ALA A 242 12.26 -4.26 -8.14
CA ALA A 242 12.45 -5.31 -7.13
C ALA A 242 11.29 -5.31 -6.10
N GLU A 243 10.93 -6.48 -5.58
CA GLU A 243 9.92 -6.57 -4.51
C GLU A 243 10.45 -5.86 -3.25
N LEU A 244 9.67 -4.91 -2.74
CA LEU A 244 9.89 -4.22 -1.46
C LEU A 244 9.19 -4.98 -0.33
N GLY A 245 7.98 -5.45 -0.59
CA GLY A 245 7.14 -6.07 0.41
C GLY A 245 5.78 -6.47 -0.13
N ARG A 246 4.83 -6.72 0.77
CA ARG A 246 3.48 -7.12 0.39
C ARG A 246 2.46 -6.85 1.47
N PHE A 247 1.22 -6.79 1.04
CA PHE A 247 0.05 -6.82 1.91
C PHE A 247 -0.56 -8.22 1.87
N ASN A 248 -0.77 -8.81 3.03
CA ASN A 248 -1.42 -10.12 3.11
C ASN A 248 -2.94 -10.07 2.90
N MET A 249 -3.52 -8.87 2.82
CA MET A 249 -4.87 -8.50 2.32
C MET A 249 -4.86 -7.02 1.94
N GLY A 250 -5.78 -6.53 1.07
CA GLY A 250 -5.78 -5.22 0.40
C GLY A 250 -5.52 -3.94 1.22
N SER A 251 -5.03 -2.87 0.56
CA SER A 251 -4.56 -1.67 1.25
C SER A 251 -4.26 -0.47 0.34
N THR A 252 -3.43 0.47 0.82
CA THR A 252 -3.00 1.68 0.10
C THR A 252 -1.50 1.86 0.23
N VAL A 253 -0.86 2.27 -0.86
CA VAL A 253 0.52 2.74 -0.88
C VAL A 253 0.54 4.24 -1.10
N ILE A 254 1.33 4.96 -0.31
CA ILE A 254 1.62 6.38 -0.52
C ILE A 254 3.11 6.50 -0.84
N LEU A 255 3.40 7.09 -1.98
CA LEU A 255 4.76 7.42 -2.41
C LEU A 255 4.99 8.91 -2.17
N LEU A 256 6.08 9.23 -1.47
CA LEU A 256 6.53 10.60 -1.20
C LEU A 256 7.87 10.81 -1.88
N ILE A 257 8.02 11.96 -2.55
CA ILE A 257 9.24 12.38 -3.24
C ILE A 257 9.64 13.76 -2.72
N GLN A 258 10.92 14.00 -2.53
CA GLN A 258 11.47 15.30 -2.13
C GLN A 258 11.06 16.42 -3.10
N PRO A 259 11.10 17.69 -2.65
CA PRO A 259 10.76 18.84 -3.48
C PRO A 259 11.61 18.93 -4.75
N GLY A 260 10.97 19.19 -5.88
CA GLY A 260 11.68 19.42 -7.15
C GLY A 260 12.17 18.15 -7.87
N HIS A 261 11.99 16.96 -7.27
CA HIS A 261 12.55 15.72 -7.79
C HIS A 261 11.59 14.85 -8.60
N VAL A 262 10.39 15.34 -8.95
CA VAL A 262 9.47 14.58 -9.83
C VAL A 262 8.62 15.49 -10.70
N ARG A 263 8.50 15.11 -11.97
CA ARG A 263 7.51 15.62 -12.93
C ARG A 263 6.53 14.50 -13.25
N TRP A 264 5.31 14.59 -12.71
CA TRP A 264 4.27 13.59 -12.95
C TRP A 264 3.85 13.54 -14.42
N ARG A 265 3.57 12.35 -14.94
CA ARG A 265 2.98 12.16 -16.27
C ARG A 265 1.65 12.93 -16.36
N PRO A 266 1.43 13.77 -17.40
CA PRO A 266 0.22 14.61 -17.52
C PRO A 266 -1.09 13.81 -17.49
N SER A 267 -1.10 12.61 -18.06
CA SER A 267 -2.26 11.70 -18.10
C SER A 267 -2.56 11.03 -16.76
N LEU A 268 -1.65 11.08 -15.78
CA LEU A 268 -1.87 10.52 -14.45
C LEU A 268 -2.80 11.47 -13.67
N ALA A 269 -3.97 11.02 -13.29
CA ALA A 269 -4.96 11.81 -12.55
C ALA A 269 -5.60 10.96 -11.45
N ALA A 270 -6.29 11.60 -10.49
CA ALA A 270 -7.14 10.87 -9.57
C ALA A 270 -8.17 10.03 -10.35
N GLY A 271 -8.31 8.77 -9.97
CA GLY A 271 -9.13 7.78 -10.68
C GLY A 271 -8.40 6.99 -11.77
N SER A 272 -7.18 7.36 -12.19
CA SER A 272 -6.39 6.57 -13.14
C SER A 272 -6.07 5.19 -12.59
N ALA A 273 -6.31 4.15 -13.39
CA ALA A 273 -5.76 2.83 -13.11
C ALA A 273 -4.27 2.82 -13.46
N VAL A 274 -3.47 2.16 -12.64
CA VAL A 274 -2.04 1.96 -12.86
C VAL A 274 -1.67 0.51 -12.59
N ARG A 275 -0.67 0.03 -13.31
CA ARG A 275 -0.07 -1.29 -13.07
C ARG A 275 1.34 -1.12 -12.50
N MET A 276 1.74 -2.05 -11.65
CA MET A 276 3.10 -2.12 -11.14
C MET A 276 4.11 -2.05 -12.31
N GLY A 277 5.14 -1.22 -12.16
CA GLY A 277 6.13 -1.00 -13.21
C GLY A 277 5.79 0.09 -14.23
N GLU A 278 4.51 0.49 -14.39
CA GLU A 278 4.15 1.62 -15.29
C GLU A 278 4.81 2.92 -14.86
N CYS A 279 5.24 3.73 -15.84
CA CYS A 279 5.78 5.06 -15.58
C CYS A 279 4.70 6.00 -14.99
N LEU A 280 4.93 6.50 -13.78
CA LEU A 280 4.10 7.54 -13.13
C LEU A 280 4.56 8.95 -13.47
N GLY A 281 5.83 9.13 -13.78
CA GLY A 281 6.48 10.41 -14.03
C GLY A 281 7.98 10.26 -14.22
N GLU A 282 8.68 11.36 -14.28
CA GLU A 282 10.14 11.41 -14.41
C GLU A 282 10.74 12.03 -13.15
N LEU A 283 11.79 11.42 -12.63
CA LEU A 283 12.64 11.97 -11.59
C LEU A 283 13.60 13.00 -12.22
N THR A 284 13.82 14.13 -11.54
CA THR A 284 14.60 15.28 -12.04
C THR A 284 15.69 15.69 -11.05
#